data_b85d41e23aa365a37f47e0105c7b6d24
#
_entry.id   b85d41e23aa365a37f47e0105c7b6d24
#
_cell.length_a   1.000
_cell.length_b   1.000
_cell.length_c   1.000
_cell.angle_alpha   90.00
_cell.angle_beta   90.00
_cell.angle_gamma   90.00
#
_symmetry.space_group_name_H-M   'P 1'
#
loop_
_entity.id
_entity.type
_entity.pdbx_description
1 polymer ?
#
loop_
_entity_poly.entity_id
_entity_poly.type
_entity_poly.pdbx_seq_one_letter_code
_entity_poly.pdbx_strand_id
1 'polypeptide(L)'
;ALVLLSNATVTLTDSQLGSGSGGQGGAGAAGQAGGGGSLGGQDGASNGGANPLLSTACNGGSGGKGGDGGPGAGGLGGPSAAIASLAAGAVISANSSLTAGSPGSGGNGAAGAPNGGSGPSCEGTLVLTAGASTCES
;
A
#
# COMPACT_ATOMS: atom_id res chain seq x y z
N ALA A 1 -16.97 5.32 17.85
CA ALA A 1 -17.00 6.16 16.63
C ALA A 1 -18.38 6.08 15.98
N LEU A 2 -18.84 7.19 15.44
CA LEU A 2 -20.11 7.32 14.70
C LEU A 2 -19.78 7.53 13.22
N VAL A 3 -20.50 6.86 12.33
CA VAL A 3 -20.36 7.07 10.87
C VAL A 3 -21.64 7.69 10.33
N LEU A 4 -21.51 8.84 9.68
CA LEU A 4 -22.60 9.53 9.02
C LEU A 4 -22.59 9.21 7.53
N LEU A 5 -23.69 8.69 7.02
CA LEU A 5 -23.87 8.42 5.60
C LEU A 5 -24.68 9.59 4.98
N SER A 6 -24.13 10.20 3.97
CA SER A 6 -24.62 11.31 3.14
C SER A 6 -25.70 12.22 3.74
N ASN A 7 -25.38 13.50 3.94
CA ASN A 7 -26.30 14.59 4.36
C ASN A 7 -27.07 14.35 5.67
N ALA A 8 -26.60 13.43 6.52
CA ALA A 8 -27.20 13.21 7.84
C ALA A 8 -26.81 14.34 8.80
N THR A 9 -27.74 14.81 9.60
CA THR A 9 -27.48 15.71 10.71
C THR A 9 -27.58 14.94 12.02
N VAL A 10 -26.59 15.06 12.87
CA VAL A 10 -26.56 14.46 14.20
C VAL A 10 -26.49 15.55 15.25
N THR A 11 -27.35 15.47 16.24
CA THR A 11 -27.32 16.35 17.41
C THR A 11 -26.81 15.52 18.61
N LEU A 12 -25.73 15.99 19.21
CA LEU A 12 -25.16 15.43 20.43
C LEU A 12 -25.44 16.40 21.58
N THR A 13 -26.05 15.91 22.64
CA THR A 13 -26.33 16.71 23.84
C THR A 13 -25.82 15.95 25.05
N ASP A 14 -25.03 16.61 25.88
CA ASP A 14 -24.46 16.06 27.13
C ASP A 14 -23.82 14.68 26.93
N SER A 15 -23.13 14.52 25.81
CA SER A 15 -22.62 13.23 25.36
C SER A 15 -21.09 13.21 25.25
N GLN A 16 -20.48 12.05 25.49
CA GLN A 16 -19.07 11.83 25.23
C GLN A 16 -18.92 10.78 24.12
N LEU A 17 -18.23 11.13 23.08
CA LEU A 17 -17.95 10.24 21.96
C LEU A 17 -16.44 10.09 21.80
N GLY A 18 -15.95 8.86 21.93
CA GLY A 18 -14.56 8.53 21.75
C GLY A 18 -14.35 7.51 20.63
N SER A 19 -13.22 7.57 19.96
CA SER A 19 -12.77 6.51 19.05
C SER A 19 -11.60 5.74 19.64
N GLY A 20 -11.46 4.50 19.20
CA GLY A 20 -10.24 3.74 19.39
C GLY A 20 -9.11 4.19 18.47
N SER A 21 -7.92 3.61 18.63
CA SER A 21 -6.79 3.88 17.76
C SER A 21 -7.02 3.35 16.34
N GLY A 22 -6.47 4.04 15.37
CA GLY A 22 -6.44 3.60 13.98
C GLY A 22 -5.60 2.32 13.80
N GLY A 23 -5.96 1.50 12.83
CA GLY A 23 -5.22 0.28 12.51
C GLY A 23 -3.84 0.56 11.91
N GLN A 24 -2.86 -0.28 12.21
CA GLN A 24 -1.52 -0.18 11.63
C GLN A 24 -1.54 -0.51 10.13
N GLY A 25 -0.76 0.21 9.34
CA GLY A 25 -0.52 -0.11 7.93
C GLY A 25 0.22 -1.43 7.75
N GLY A 26 -0.09 -2.15 6.68
CA GLY A 26 0.58 -3.41 6.33
C GLY A 26 2.05 -3.21 5.95
N ALA A 27 2.91 -4.17 6.27
CA ALA A 27 4.29 -4.15 5.82
C ALA A 27 4.43 -4.44 4.32
N GLY A 28 5.37 -3.78 3.66
CA GLY A 28 5.76 -4.07 2.29
C GLY A 28 6.46 -5.41 2.15
N ALA A 29 6.23 -6.11 1.04
CA ALA A 29 6.90 -7.38 0.74
C ALA A 29 8.23 -7.16 0.03
N ALA A 30 9.19 -8.05 0.27
CA ALA A 30 10.46 -8.05 -0.46
C ALA A 30 10.23 -8.29 -1.96
N GLY A 31 11.06 -7.67 -2.79
CA GLY A 31 11.06 -7.93 -4.22
C GLY A 31 11.43 -9.38 -4.53
N GLN A 32 10.90 -9.90 -5.62
CA GLN A 32 11.16 -11.27 -6.05
C GLN A 32 12.44 -11.32 -6.88
N ALA A 33 13.24 -12.33 -6.70
CA ALA A 33 14.45 -12.53 -7.53
C ALA A 33 14.08 -12.81 -8.99
N GLY A 34 14.83 -12.24 -9.92
CA GLY A 34 14.67 -12.46 -11.34
C GLY A 34 14.95 -13.93 -11.72
N GLY A 35 14.23 -14.42 -12.71
CA GLY A 35 14.44 -15.77 -13.23
C GLY A 35 15.83 -15.98 -13.81
N GLY A 36 16.39 -17.18 -13.68
CA GLY A 36 17.65 -17.53 -14.34
C GLY A 36 17.52 -17.48 -15.86
N GLY A 37 18.59 -17.08 -16.54
CA GLY A 37 18.65 -17.17 -17.99
C GLY A 37 18.64 -18.63 -18.47
N SER A 38 18.14 -18.84 -19.68
CA SER A 38 18.19 -20.17 -20.31
C SER A 38 19.61 -20.51 -20.79
N LEU A 39 19.89 -21.80 -20.84
CA LEU A 39 21.13 -22.27 -21.46
C LEU A 39 21.10 -21.95 -22.96
N GLY A 40 22.27 -21.62 -23.52
CA GLY A 40 22.44 -21.49 -24.96
C GLY A 40 22.12 -22.80 -25.71
N GLY A 41 21.67 -22.66 -26.96
CA GLY A 41 21.49 -23.84 -27.81
C GLY A 41 22.79 -24.57 -28.00
N GLN A 42 22.72 -25.92 -28.03
CA GLN A 42 23.88 -26.73 -28.37
C GLN A 42 24.25 -26.56 -29.84
N ASP A 43 25.54 -26.72 -30.16
CA ASP A 43 26.01 -26.79 -31.52
C ASP A 43 25.30 -27.89 -32.34
N GLY A 44 25.07 -27.63 -33.59
CA GLY A 44 24.56 -28.62 -34.53
C GLY A 44 25.66 -29.72 -34.73
N ALA A 45 25.25 -30.97 -34.55
CA ALA A 45 26.12 -32.06 -34.89
C ALA A 45 26.54 -31.97 -36.38
N SER A 46 27.82 -31.98 -36.68
CA SER A 46 28.30 -32.07 -38.06
C SER A 46 27.90 -33.44 -38.64
N ASN A 47 26.87 -33.47 -39.46
CA ASN A 47 26.56 -34.64 -40.29
C ASN A 47 27.64 -34.76 -41.35
N GLY A 48 28.77 -35.41 -41.03
CA GLY A 48 29.75 -36.00 -41.94
C GLY A 48 29.88 -35.42 -43.36
N GLY A 49 29.68 -34.13 -43.56
CA GLY A 49 29.88 -33.49 -44.85
C GLY A 49 31.36 -33.37 -45.15
N ALA A 50 31.73 -33.53 -46.41
CA ALA A 50 33.08 -33.70 -46.95
C ALA A 50 34.08 -32.55 -46.74
N ASN A 51 33.85 -31.66 -45.78
CA ASN A 51 34.79 -30.57 -45.45
C ASN A 51 35.14 -30.55 -43.94
N PRO A 52 36.27 -31.16 -43.54
CA PRO A 52 36.73 -31.21 -42.17
C PRO A 52 37.09 -29.83 -41.59
N LEU A 53 37.12 -28.76 -42.42
CA LEU A 53 37.40 -27.40 -41.97
C LEU A 53 36.12 -26.65 -41.51
N LEU A 54 34.94 -27.22 -41.69
CA LEU A 54 33.66 -26.69 -41.28
C LEU A 54 33.04 -27.47 -40.12
N SER A 55 33.88 -28.06 -39.29
CA SER A 55 33.44 -28.83 -38.15
C SER A 55 33.05 -27.95 -36.99
N THR A 56 31.81 -28.01 -36.59
CA THR A 56 31.19 -27.50 -35.39
C THR A 56 30.81 -25.99 -35.42
N ALA A 57 29.52 -25.72 -35.54
CA ALA A 57 28.98 -24.43 -35.17
C ALA A 57 29.25 -24.18 -33.68
N CYS A 58 29.53 -22.96 -33.29
CA CYS A 58 29.71 -22.62 -31.88
C CYS A 58 28.38 -22.77 -31.13
N ASN A 59 28.42 -23.17 -29.86
CA ASN A 59 27.26 -23.15 -28.97
C ASN A 59 26.67 -21.74 -28.88
N GLY A 60 25.37 -21.65 -28.85
CA GLY A 60 24.69 -20.38 -28.61
C GLY A 60 25.05 -19.83 -27.22
N GLY A 61 25.14 -18.50 -27.08
CA GLY A 61 25.36 -17.86 -25.80
C GLY A 61 24.18 -18.11 -24.84
N SER A 62 24.46 -18.27 -23.55
CA SER A 62 23.40 -18.36 -22.52
C SER A 62 22.62 -17.06 -22.39
N GLY A 63 21.33 -17.17 -22.16
CA GLY A 63 20.49 -16.01 -21.81
C GLY A 63 20.92 -15.35 -20.50
N GLY A 64 20.81 -14.02 -20.41
CA GLY A 64 21.06 -13.30 -19.18
C GLY A 64 20.00 -13.57 -18.10
N LYS A 65 20.36 -13.43 -16.81
CA LYS A 65 19.39 -13.44 -15.69
C LYS A 65 18.40 -12.29 -15.85
N GLY A 66 17.13 -12.56 -15.58
CA GLY A 66 16.11 -11.51 -15.47
C GLY A 66 16.40 -10.54 -14.33
N GLY A 67 15.96 -9.27 -14.45
CA GLY A 67 16.07 -8.30 -13.36
C GLY A 67 15.25 -8.70 -12.14
N ASP A 68 15.75 -8.38 -10.94
CA ASP A 68 15.00 -8.61 -9.70
C ASP A 68 13.84 -7.60 -9.59
N GLY A 69 12.73 -8.03 -9.04
CA GLY A 69 11.57 -7.17 -8.73
C GLY A 69 11.91 -6.16 -7.63
N GLY A 70 11.32 -4.96 -7.69
CA GLY A 70 11.52 -3.94 -6.67
C GLY A 70 10.83 -4.31 -5.35
N PRO A 71 11.33 -3.80 -4.21
CA PRO A 71 10.70 -4.00 -2.91
C PRO A 71 9.38 -3.21 -2.79
N GLY A 72 8.41 -3.73 -2.06
CA GLY A 72 7.13 -3.10 -1.79
C GLY A 72 7.21 -2.02 -0.71
N ALA A 73 6.50 -0.91 -0.88
CA ALA A 73 6.35 0.12 0.14
C ALA A 73 5.44 -0.33 1.29
N GLY A 74 5.58 0.26 2.46
CA GLY A 74 4.66 0.07 3.58
C GLY A 74 3.30 0.71 3.32
N GLY A 75 2.25 0.10 3.83
CA GLY A 75 0.88 0.62 3.76
C GLY A 75 0.64 1.81 4.69
N LEU A 76 -0.33 2.65 4.37
CA LEU A 76 -0.74 3.77 5.20
C LEU A 76 -1.41 3.28 6.50
N GLY A 77 -1.19 3.97 7.61
CA GLY A 77 -1.93 3.75 8.85
C GLY A 77 -3.39 4.21 8.74
N GLY A 78 -4.26 3.57 9.51
CA GLY A 78 -5.68 3.91 9.54
C GLY A 78 -5.97 5.22 10.27
N PRO A 79 -7.08 5.91 9.94
CA PRO A 79 -7.50 7.11 10.62
C PRO A 79 -8.07 6.81 12.01
N SER A 80 -8.05 7.80 12.90
CA SER A 80 -8.80 7.81 14.14
C SER A 80 -9.66 9.07 14.22
N ALA A 81 -10.97 8.89 14.36
CA ALA A 81 -11.92 9.99 14.49
C ALA A 81 -13.12 9.57 15.34
N ALA A 82 -13.62 10.49 16.17
CA ALA A 82 -14.84 10.24 16.93
C ALA A 82 -16.05 10.15 16.01
N ILE A 83 -16.10 10.99 14.99
CA ILE A 83 -17.14 11.00 13.96
C ILE A 83 -16.47 10.95 12.59
N ALA A 84 -16.99 10.13 11.70
CA ALA A 84 -16.61 10.11 10.29
C ALA A 84 -17.85 10.35 9.42
N SER A 85 -17.72 11.21 8.42
CA SER A 85 -18.79 11.51 7.48
C SER A 85 -18.31 11.23 6.05
N LEU A 86 -19.16 10.60 5.25
CA LEU A 86 -18.89 10.35 3.82
C LEU A 86 -19.30 11.53 2.93
N ALA A 87 -19.93 12.54 3.49
CA ALA A 87 -20.25 13.79 2.82
C ALA A 87 -20.37 14.88 3.89
N ALA A 88 -20.39 16.14 3.50
CA ALA A 88 -20.61 17.24 4.44
C ALA A 88 -21.93 17.03 5.20
N GLY A 89 -21.81 16.55 6.42
CA GLY A 89 -22.93 16.40 7.35
C GLY A 89 -22.81 17.44 8.46
N ALA A 90 -23.93 17.85 9.04
CA ALA A 90 -23.90 18.75 10.18
C ALA A 90 -23.81 17.95 11.49
N VAL A 91 -22.83 18.27 12.32
CA VAL A 91 -22.75 17.79 13.69
C VAL A 91 -23.02 18.99 14.60
N ILE A 92 -24.09 18.89 15.40
CA ILE A 92 -24.44 19.90 16.39
C ILE A 92 -24.11 19.30 17.76
N SER A 93 -23.16 19.89 18.45
CA SER A 93 -22.80 19.43 19.79
C SER A 93 -23.13 20.50 20.84
N ALA A 94 -23.84 20.14 21.89
CA ALA A 94 -24.08 20.97 23.07
C ALA A 94 -23.57 20.19 24.30
N ASN A 95 -22.66 20.80 25.06
CA ASN A 95 -22.03 20.20 26.24
C ASN A 95 -21.45 18.79 25.99
N SER A 96 -21.03 18.52 24.78
CA SER A 96 -20.54 17.21 24.39
C SER A 96 -19.03 17.25 24.08
N SER A 97 -18.33 16.16 24.37
CA SER A 97 -16.91 16.05 24.04
C SER A 97 -16.65 14.97 22.99
N LEU A 98 -15.83 15.30 22.01
CA LEU A 98 -15.36 14.39 20.97
C LEU A 98 -13.88 14.13 21.22
N THR A 99 -13.48 12.88 21.30
CA THR A 99 -12.08 12.50 21.53
C THR A 99 -11.66 11.50 20.48
N ALA A 100 -10.61 11.83 19.72
CA ALA A 100 -9.99 10.87 18.81
C ALA A 100 -8.94 10.03 19.55
N GLY A 101 -8.83 8.77 19.20
CA GLY A 101 -7.70 7.94 19.61
C GLY A 101 -6.44 8.28 18.80
N SER A 102 -5.37 7.55 19.02
CA SER A 102 -4.15 7.70 18.22
C SER A 102 -4.37 7.22 16.78
N PRO A 103 -3.86 7.94 15.79
CA PRO A 103 -3.88 7.44 14.42
C PRO A 103 -3.02 6.19 14.30
N GLY A 104 -3.33 5.32 13.35
CA GLY A 104 -2.52 4.16 13.07
C GLY A 104 -1.17 4.55 12.49
N SER A 105 -0.11 3.87 12.90
CA SER A 105 1.22 4.02 12.30
C SER A 105 1.24 3.40 10.90
N GLY A 106 2.03 3.96 10.01
CA GLY A 106 2.29 3.33 8.72
C GLY A 106 3.07 2.03 8.87
N GLY A 107 2.91 1.13 7.93
CA GLY A 107 3.68 -0.11 7.86
C GLY A 107 5.12 0.13 7.39
N ASN A 108 6.01 -0.76 7.75
CA ASN A 108 7.39 -0.71 7.28
C ASN A 108 7.46 -1.10 5.80
N GLY A 109 8.19 -0.34 5.00
CA GLY A 109 8.58 -0.76 3.67
C GLY A 109 9.61 -1.89 3.73
N ALA A 110 9.67 -2.73 2.72
CA ALA A 110 10.76 -3.69 2.56
C ALA A 110 12.09 -2.95 2.35
N ALA A 111 13.22 -3.66 2.50
CA ALA A 111 14.55 -3.05 2.39
C ALA A 111 14.70 -2.25 1.09
N GLY A 112 14.98 -0.96 1.20
CA GLY A 112 15.09 -0.03 0.07
C GLY A 112 13.78 0.62 -0.38
N ALA A 113 12.64 0.26 0.20
CA ALA A 113 11.34 0.91 -0.05
C ALA A 113 10.92 1.84 1.10
N PRO A 114 10.13 2.89 0.82
CA PRO A 114 9.67 3.81 1.85
C PRO A 114 8.67 3.16 2.81
N ASN A 115 8.66 3.62 4.05
CA ASN A 115 7.60 3.28 5.00
C ASN A 115 6.30 4.02 4.64
N GLY A 116 5.17 3.44 5.03
CA GLY A 116 3.88 4.11 4.96
C GLY A 116 3.81 5.30 5.93
N GLY A 117 2.99 6.28 5.62
CA GLY A 117 2.69 7.40 6.52
C GLY A 117 1.71 6.98 7.63
N SER A 118 1.67 7.76 8.71
CA SER A 118 0.63 7.61 9.74
C SER A 118 -0.73 8.07 9.17
N GLY A 119 -1.79 7.47 9.70
CA GLY A 119 -3.14 7.91 9.40
C GLY A 119 -3.44 9.30 9.97
N PRO A 120 -4.52 9.95 9.56
CA PRO A 120 -4.98 11.19 10.16
C PRO A 120 -5.66 10.96 11.51
N SER A 121 -5.55 11.95 12.39
CA SER A 121 -6.32 12.03 13.64
C SER A 121 -7.23 13.25 13.59
N CYS A 122 -8.47 13.12 14.03
CA CYS A 122 -9.44 14.19 14.01
C CYS A 122 -10.30 14.19 15.28
N GLU A 123 -10.18 15.24 16.09
CA GLU A 123 -10.99 15.44 17.29
C GLU A 123 -12.38 16.00 16.99
N GLY A 124 -12.61 16.46 15.77
CA GLY A 124 -13.93 16.87 15.26
C GLY A 124 -14.55 15.81 14.36
N THR A 125 -15.13 16.27 13.27
CA THR A 125 -15.70 15.40 12.24
C THR A 125 -14.69 15.17 11.11
N LEU A 126 -14.32 13.92 10.88
CA LEU A 126 -13.50 13.54 9.73
C LEU A 126 -14.39 13.38 8.49
N VAL A 127 -14.31 14.33 7.57
CA VAL A 127 -15.02 14.27 6.30
C VAL A 127 -14.21 13.52 5.28
N LEU A 128 -14.77 12.43 4.77
CA LEU A 128 -14.15 11.56 3.76
C LEU A 128 -14.76 11.90 2.40
N THR A 129 -13.93 12.37 1.48
CA THR A 129 -14.30 12.58 0.07
C THR A 129 -13.44 11.69 -0.82
N ALA A 130 -13.82 11.53 -2.08
CA ALA A 130 -13.03 10.73 -3.02
C ALA A 130 -11.61 11.29 -3.17
N GLY A 131 -10.64 10.63 -2.54
CA GLY A 131 -9.20 10.97 -2.61
C GLY A 131 -8.69 11.95 -1.55
N ALA A 132 -9.52 12.43 -0.61
CA ALA A 132 -9.09 13.32 0.45
C ALA A 132 -9.86 13.08 1.76
N SER A 133 -9.22 13.44 2.88
CA SER A 133 -9.86 13.51 4.19
C SER A 133 -9.58 14.88 4.83
N THR A 134 -10.59 15.55 5.29
CA THR A 134 -10.50 16.83 5.99
C THR A 134 -11.09 16.74 7.39
N CYS A 135 -10.44 17.38 8.35
CA CYS A 135 -10.95 17.45 9.72
C CYS A 135 -11.67 18.79 9.92
N GLU A 136 -12.92 18.72 10.30
CA GLU A 136 -13.75 19.89 10.64
C GLU A 136 -13.97 19.90 12.15
N SER A 137 -13.62 21.02 12.79
CA SER A 137 -13.72 21.24 14.25
C SER A 137 -14.93 22.09 14.62
#